data_66859b2e91111b8f0c46fd2605f6aa85
#
_entry.id   66859b2e91111b8f0c46fd2605f6aa85
#
_cell.length_a   1.000
_cell.length_b   1.000
_cell.length_c   1.000
_cell.angle_alpha   90.00
_cell.angle_beta   90.00
_cell.angle_gamma   90.00
#
_symmetry.space_group_name_H-M   'P 1'
#
loop_
_entity.id
_entity.type
_entity.pdbx_description
1 polymer ?
#
loop_
_entity_poly.entity_id
_entity_poly.type
_entity_poly.pdbx_seq_one_letter_code
_entity_poly.pdbx_strand_id
1 'polypeptide(L)'
;MLKILIAEDEEPIANLIKMNLIKAGYSCIVAADGEVAADFMMNQVFDLVLLDMMLPKIDGYELMEYAKKLGFPVIFLTALGTTEHKVKGLKMGADDYLPKPFEIVELLARVEAVLRRYNKVKSIVEVHDVVIDTASRCVKRGNEEILLTMKEFDLLLLFVRNPNIALYREVIYENVWGGEYLEQSRTVDLHVQRLKKKLLWEDKIVAVYK
;
A
#
# COMPACT_ATOMS: atom_id res chain seq x y z
N MET A 1 1.62 8.86 8.31
CA MET A 1 1.95 8.26 7.00
C MET A 1 2.93 7.13 7.29
N LEU A 2 2.65 5.90 6.83
CA LEU A 2 3.54 4.76 7.10
C LEU A 2 4.83 4.92 6.30
N LYS A 3 5.95 4.59 6.92
CA LYS A 3 7.30 4.82 6.40
C LYS A 3 7.97 3.52 6.02
N ILE A 4 8.39 3.40 4.77
CA ILE A 4 8.99 2.20 4.19
C ILE A 4 10.45 2.49 3.83
N LEU A 5 11.37 1.64 4.28
CA LEU A 5 12.75 1.61 3.78
C LEU A 5 12.81 0.67 2.57
N ILE A 6 13.45 1.13 1.51
CA ILE A 6 13.74 0.35 0.29
C ILE A 6 15.25 0.20 0.21
N ALA A 7 15.76 -0.98 0.51
CA ALA A 7 17.17 -1.33 0.39
C ALA A 7 17.37 -2.10 -0.95
N GLU A 8 17.79 -1.38 -1.97
CA GLU A 8 17.90 -1.85 -3.36
C GLU A 8 19.00 -1.06 -4.06
N ASP A 9 19.98 -1.73 -4.64
CA ASP A 9 21.13 -1.10 -5.31
C ASP A 9 20.86 -0.77 -6.79
N GLU A 10 19.91 -1.45 -7.43
CA GLU A 10 19.48 -1.13 -8.78
C GLU A 10 18.57 0.11 -8.78
N GLU A 11 19.14 1.27 -9.09
CA GLU A 11 18.42 2.56 -9.10
C GLU A 11 17.10 2.55 -9.88
N PRO A 12 16.99 1.94 -11.08
CA PRO A 12 15.72 1.87 -11.80
C PRO A 12 14.64 1.11 -11.04
N ILE A 13 15.00 0.00 -10.36
CA ILE A 13 14.07 -0.82 -9.57
C ILE A 13 13.67 -0.05 -8.32
N ALA A 14 14.63 0.52 -7.59
CA ALA A 14 14.37 1.33 -6.40
C ALA A 14 13.43 2.50 -6.70
N ASN A 15 13.65 3.22 -7.80
CA ASN A 15 12.80 4.33 -8.22
C ASN A 15 11.40 3.87 -8.62
N LEU A 16 11.27 2.75 -9.34
CA LEU A 16 9.98 2.17 -9.72
C LEU A 16 9.16 1.82 -8.47
N ILE A 17 9.76 1.12 -7.50
CA ILE A 17 9.15 0.76 -6.22
C ILE A 17 8.73 2.03 -5.47
N LYS A 18 9.65 2.97 -5.28
CA LYS A 18 9.42 4.22 -4.56
C LYS A 18 8.25 5.01 -5.12
N MET A 19 8.22 5.23 -6.44
CA MET A 19 7.16 6.00 -7.09
C MET A 19 5.77 5.39 -6.85
N ASN A 20 5.66 4.07 -6.94
CA ASN A 20 4.38 3.39 -6.77
C ASN A 20 3.93 3.33 -5.31
N LEU A 21 4.86 3.15 -4.37
CA LEU A 21 4.54 3.23 -2.94
C LEU A 21 4.11 4.64 -2.52
N ILE A 22 4.75 5.69 -3.04
CA ILE A 22 4.32 7.08 -2.79
C ILE A 22 2.91 7.31 -3.34
N LYS A 23 2.60 6.84 -4.56
CA LYS A 23 1.24 6.90 -5.12
C LYS A 23 0.22 6.15 -4.27
N ALA A 24 0.62 5.06 -3.63
CA ALA A 24 -0.21 4.29 -2.70
C ALA A 24 -0.34 4.93 -1.30
N GLY A 25 0.30 6.09 -1.06
CA GLY A 25 0.17 6.86 0.18
C GLY A 25 1.20 6.50 1.26
N TYR A 26 2.32 5.87 0.91
CA TYR A 26 3.44 5.59 1.83
C TYR A 26 4.53 6.67 1.72
N SER A 27 5.31 6.84 2.78
CA SER A 27 6.56 7.59 2.76
C SER A 27 7.72 6.62 2.54
N CYS A 28 8.67 6.94 1.64
CA CYS A 28 9.74 6.02 1.28
C CYS A 28 11.11 6.67 1.37
N ILE A 29 12.06 5.92 1.94
CA ILE A 29 13.49 6.21 1.88
C ILE A 29 14.16 5.08 1.11
N VAL A 30 15.15 5.40 0.27
CA VAL A 30 15.94 4.44 -0.50
C VAL A 30 17.35 4.39 0.07
N ALA A 31 17.86 3.19 0.27
CA ALA A 31 19.25 2.89 0.57
C ALA A 31 19.84 2.08 -0.60
N ALA A 32 20.94 2.56 -1.18
CA ALA A 32 21.57 1.94 -2.33
C ALA A 32 22.58 0.83 -1.94
N ASP A 33 22.85 0.64 -0.68
CA ASP A 33 23.71 -0.43 -0.15
C ASP A 33 23.35 -0.79 1.30
N GLY A 34 23.92 -1.88 1.78
CA GLY A 34 23.62 -2.42 3.10
C GLY A 34 24.08 -1.55 4.26
N GLU A 35 25.19 -0.80 4.14
CA GLU A 35 25.64 0.12 5.20
C GLU A 35 24.67 1.28 5.36
N VAL A 36 24.26 1.90 4.27
CA VAL A 36 23.26 2.98 4.27
C VAL A 36 21.93 2.48 4.83
N ALA A 37 21.52 1.26 4.48
CA ALA A 37 20.31 0.66 5.03
C ALA A 37 20.41 0.44 6.55
N ALA A 38 21.53 -0.07 7.04
CA ALA A 38 21.78 -0.25 8.46
C ALA A 38 21.77 1.09 9.22
N ASP A 39 22.44 2.11 8.68
CA ASP A 39 22.44 3.46 9.26
C ASP A 39 21.05 4.06 9.37
N PHE A 40 20.22 3.91 8.33
CA PHE A 40 18.83 4.35 8.40
C PHE A 40 18.04 3.60 9.44
N MET A 41 18.19 2.28 9.55
CA MET A 41 17.50 1.48 10.56
C MET A 41 17.93 1.82 11.99
N MET A 42 19.20 2.23 12.21
CA MET A 42 19.67 2.69 13.53
C MET A 42 19.07 4.03 13.93
N ASN A 43 18.92 4.94 12.99
CA ASN A 43 18.61 6.33 13.28
C ASN A 43 17.12 6.68 13.08
N GLN A 44 16.32 5.78 12.50
CA GLN A 44 14.93 6.05 12.15
C GLN A 44 14.06 4.81 12.36
N VAL A 45 12.78 5.03 12.62
CA VAL A 45 11.79 3.96 12.73
C VAL A 45 11.09 3.77 11.39
N PHE A 46 10.96 2.52 10.98
CA PHE A 46 10.24 2.12 9.77
C PHE A 46 9.08 1.19 10.11
N ASP A 47 8.02 1.29 9.32
CA ASP A 47 6.86 0.41 9.42
C ASP A 47 7.04 -0.88 8.61
N LEU A 48 7.93 -0.85 7.60
CA LEU A 48 8.29 -1.99 6.75
C LEU A 48 9.67 -1.73 6.12
N VAL A 49 10.42 -2.80 5.90
CA VAL A 49 11.66 -2.81 5.11
C VAL A 49 11.46 -3.71 3.89
N LEU A 50 11.64 -3.18 2.69
CA LEU A 50 11.83 -3.94 1.46
C LEU A 50 13.32 -4.13 1.28
N LEU A 51 13.78 -5.36 1.19
CA LEU A 51 15.19 -5.69 1.31
C LEU A 51 15.62 -6.59 0.16
N ASP A 52 16.51 -6.11 -0.70
CA ASP A 52 17.20 -6.99 -1.64
C ASP A 52 18.17 -7.91 -0.89
N MET A 53 18.22 -9.15 -1.31
CA MET A 53 19.14 -10.12 -0.73
C MET A 53 20.60 -9.89 -1.18
N MET A 54 20.81 -9.28 -2.35
CA MET A 54 22.14 -9.14 -2.98
C MET A 54 22.62 -7.69 -2.93
N LEU A 55 22.59 -7.07 -1.75
CA LEU A 55 23.10 -5.73 -1.57
C LEU A 55 24.62 -5.69 -1.45
N PRO A 56 25.28 -4.62 -1.96
CA PRO A 56 26.67 -4.36 -1.69
C PRO A 56 26.95 -4.09 -0.21
N LYS A 57 28.19 -4.37 0.24
CA LYS A 57 28.77 -4.12 1.56
C LYS A 57 28.22 -5.02 2.67
N ILE A 58 26.94 -4.89 3.05
CA ILE A 58 26.26 -5.75 4.00
C ILE A 58 25.16 -6.49 3.26
N ASP A 59 25.19 -7.82 3.32
CA ASP A 59 24.22 -8.64 2.60
C ASP A 59 22.82 -8.60 3.23
N GLY A 60 21.81 -8.96 2.44
CA GLY A 60 20.43 -8.90 2.89
C GLY A 60 20.10 -9.83 4.05
N TYR A 61 20.85 -10.92 4.26
CA TYR A 61 20.63 -11.82 5.40
C TYR A 61 21.08 -11.18 6.71
N GLU A 62 22.23 -10.54 6.71
CA GLU A 62 22.76 -9.83 7.88
C GLU A 62 21.85 -8.65 8.24
N LEU A 63 21.43 -7.88 7.24
CA LEU A 63 20.45 -6.79 7.42
C LEU A 63 19.11 -7.28 7.93
N MET A 64 18.67 -8.44 7.49
CA MET A 64 17.43 -9.06 7.99
C MET A 64 17.50 -9.35 9.48
N GLU A 65 18.60 -9.95 9.97
CA GLU A 65 18.77 -10.19 11.41
C GLU A 65 18.76 -8.88 12.20
N TYR A 66 19.35 -7.85 11.62
CA TYR A 66 19.38 -6.53 12.22
C TYR A 66 17.99 -5.89 12.28
N ALA A 67 17.26 -5.89 11.16
CA ALA A 67 15.88 -5.38 11.10
C ALA A 67 14.96 -6.10 12.12
N LYS A 68 15.13 -7.42 12.26
CA LYS A 68 14.38 -8.20 13.26
C LYS A 68 14.66 -7.80 14.69
N LYS A 69 15.92 -7.60 15.05
CA LYS A 69 16.29 -7.13 16.40
C LYS A 69 15.65 -5.78 16.73
N LEU A 70 15.43 -4.96 15.70
CA LEU A 70 14.75 -3.66 15.82
C LEU A 70 13.21 -3.77 15.73
N GLY A 71 12.66 -4.97 15.45
CA GLY A 71 11.22 -5.21 15.36
C GLY A 71 10.58 -4.71 14.07
N PHE A 72 11.36 -4.50 13.01
CA PHE A 72 10.83 -4.11 11.70
C PHE A 72 10.35 -5.33 10.92
N PRO A 73 9.14 -5.29 10.33
CA PRO A 73 8.73 -6.28 9.34
C PRO A 73 9.58 -6.17 8.08
N VAL A 74 9.87 -7.31 7.45
CA VAL A 74 10.71 -7.37 6.25
C VAL A 74 10.07 -8.17 5.14
N ILE A 75 10.04 -7.61 3.94
CA ILE A 75 9.78 -8.33 2.69
C ILE A 75 11.09 -8.43 1.92
N PHE A 76 11.53 -9.65 1.62
CA PHE A 76 12.66 -9.84 0.73
C PHE A 76 12.28 -9.63 -0.74
N LEU A 77 13.13 -8.88 -1.45
CA LEU A 77 13.17 -8.81 -2.91
C LEU A 77 14.33 -9.71 -3.36
N THR A 78 14.10 -10.65 -4.27
CA THR A 78 15.13 -11.64 -4.58
C THR A 78 15.13 -12.00 -6.05
N ALA A 79 16.31 -12.04 -6.67
CA ALA A 79 16.46 -12.68 -7.96
C ALA A 79 16.01 -14.16 -7.84
N LEU A 80 15.31 -14.68 -8.85
CA LEU A 80 14.81 -16.06 -8.93
C LEU A 80 15.90 -17.03 -8.48
N GLY A 81 15.91 -17.34 -7.21
CA GLY A 81 16.87 -18.25 -6.60
C GLY A 81 16.26 -19.61 -6.35
N THR A 82 17.12 -20.57 -6.22
CA THR A 82 16.82 -21.93 -5.85
C THR A 82 15.85 -22.01 -4.65
N THR A 83 15.09 -23.06 -4.56
CA THR A 83 14.19 -23.35 -3.42
C THR A 83 14.91 -23.21 -2.07
N GLU A 84 16.23 -23.39 -2.05
CA GLU A 84 17.09 -23.26 -0.87
C GLU A 84 17.11 -21.83 -0.30
N HIS A 85 17.22 -20.79 -1.13
CA HIS A 85 17.21 -19.42 -0.68
C HIS A 85 15.84 -18.99 -0.12
N LYS A 86 14.75 -19.47 -0.73
CA LYS A 86 13.39 -19.26 -0.21
C LYS A 86 13.22 -19.89 1.17
N VAL A 87 13.64 -21.13 1.31
CA VAL A 87 13.54 -21.87 2.58
C VAL A 87 14.43 -21.24 3.65
N LYS A 88 15.63 -20.77 3.30
CA LYS A 88 16.53 -20.08 4.23
C LYS A 88 15.90 -18.76 4.70
N GLY A 89 15.41 -17.91 3.80
CA GLY A 89 14.79 -16.63 4.15
C GLY A 89 13.55 -16.79 5.03
N LEU A 90 12.69 -17.78 4.74
CA LEU A 90 11.52 -18.10 5.57
C LEU A 90 11.92 -18.64 6.95
N LYS A 91 12.94 -19.49 7.03
CA LYS A 91 13.47 -20.00 8.32
C LYS A 91 14.09 -18.87 9.16
N MET A 92 14.66 -17.86 8.56
CA MET A 92 15.18 -16.68 9.24
C MET A 92 14.04 -15.72 9.66
N GLY A 93 12.80 -15.94 9.17
CA GLY A 93 11.59 -15.29 9.61
C GLY A 93 11.30 -13.97 8.91
N ALA A 94 11.62 -13.86 7.63
CA ALA A 94 11.05 -12.81 6.79
C ALA A 94 9.52 -12.90 6.81
N ASP A 95 8.87 -11.76 6.74
CA ASP A 95 7.41 -11.69 6.80
C ASP A 95 6.76 -12.05 5.47
N ASP A 96 7.46 -11.78 4.39
CA ASP A 96 7.08 -12.20 3.04
C ASP A 96 8.30 -12.18 2.10
N TYR A 97 8.06 -12.60 0.86
CA TYR A 97 9.07 -12.89 -0.12
C TYR A 97 8.55 -12.60 -1.52
N LEU A 98 9.24 -11.76 -2.28
CA LEU A 98 8.84 -11.37 -3.62
C LEU A 98 9.98 -11.63 -4.62
N PRO A 99 9.84 -12.64 -5.51
CA PRO A 99 10.86 -12.94 -6.50
C PRO A 99 10.91 -11.86 -7.61
N LYS A 100 12.11 -11.48 -8.04
CA LYS A 100 12.35 -10.65 -9.23
C LYS A 100 12.38 -11.57 -10.49
N PRO A 101 11.79 -11.17 -11.62
CA PRO A 101 10.99 -9.95 -11.81
C PRO A 101 9.58 -10.07 -11.20
N PHE A 102 9.04 -8.97 -10.70
CA PHE A 102 7.72 -8.92 -10.09
C PHE A 102 6.83 -7.81 -10.68
N GLU A 103 5.55 -8.00 -10.56
CA GLU A 103 4.56 -6.97 -10.91
C GLU A 103 4.36 -6.00 -9.73
N ILE A 104 4.25 -4.72 -10.02
CA ILE A 104 4.04 -3.69 -8.98
C ILE A 104 2.75 -3.93 -8.18
N VAL A 105 1.70 -4.44 -8.84
CA VAL A 105 0.43 -4.78 -8.16
C VAL A 105 0.65 -5.87 -7.11
N GLU A 106 1.51 -6.85 -7.38
CA GLU A 106 1.87 -7.90 -6.42
C GLU A 106 2.66 -7.32 -5.24
N LEU A 107 3.67 -6.48 -5.51
CA LEU A 107 4.43 -5.80 -4.46
C LEU A 107 3.50 -5.02 -3.51
N LEU A 108 2.60 -4.19 -4.05
CA LEU A 108 1.68 -3.39 -3.26
C LEU A 108 0.74 -4.25 -2.40
N ALA A 109 0.21 -5.34 -2.97
CA ALA A 109 -0.64 -6.28 -2.24
C ALA A 109 0.10 -6.96 -1.06
N ARG A 110 1.37 -7.34 -1.24
CA ARG A 110 2.21 -7.93 -0.20
C ARG A 110 2.57 -6.93 0.88
N VAL A 111 2.96 -5.71 0.51
CA VAL A 111 3.20 -4.59 1.44
C VAL A 111 2.00 -4.37 2.34
N GLU A 112 0.81 -4.25 1.75
CA GLU A 112 -0.43 -4.07 2.52
C GLU A 112 -0.71 -5.27 3.46
N ALA A 113 -0.51 -6.49 2.99
CA ALA A 113 -0.74 -7.70 3.76
C ALA A 113 0.19 -7.81 4.98
N VAL A 114 1.49 -7.47 4.81
CA VAL A 114 2.46 -7.47 5.91
C VAL A 114 2.14 -6.36 6.90
N LEU A 115 1.95 -5.13 6.44
CA LEU A 115 1.62 -3.99 7.31
C LEU A 115 0.33 -4.23 8.12
N ARG A 116 -0.66 -4.89 7.54
CA ARG A 116 -1.90 -5.28 8.23
C ARG A 116 -1.63 -6.30 9.34
N ARG A 117 -0.78 -7.31 9.12
CA ARG A 117 -0.40 -8.29 10.16
C ARG A 117 0.24 -7.64 11.38
N TYR A 118 1.00 -6.58 11.18
CA TYR A 118 1.64 -5.81 12.26
C TYR A 118 0.75 -4.70 12.83
N ASN A 119 -0.54 -4.68 12.50
CA ASN A 119 -1.50 -3.63 12.91
C ASN A 119 -1.04 -2.21 12.55
N LYS A 120 -0.17 -2.08 11.55
CA LYS A 120 0.29 -0.77 11.04
C LYS A 120 -0.75 -0.12 10.14
N VAL A 121 -1.52 -0.93 9.42
CA VAL A 121 -2.69 -0.48 8.66
C VAL A 121 -3.92 -0.83 9.48
N LYS A 122 -4.65 0.16 9.94
CA LYS A 122 -5.95 -0.07 10.56
C LYS A 122 -6.87 -0.64 9.47
N SER A 123 -7.30 -1.89 9.67
CA SER A 123 -8.34 -2.47 8.81
C SER A 123 -9.68 -1.78 9.01
N ILE A 124 -9.88 -1.17 10.17
CA ILE A 124 -11.08 -0.44 10.54
C ILE A 124 -10.81 1.07 10.42
N VAL A 125 -11.58 1.71 9.58
CA VAL A 125 -11.57 3.17 9.39
C VAL A 125 -12.95 3.71 9.77
N GLU A 126 -12.99 4.60 10.73
CA GLU A 126 -14.21 5.29 11.14
C GLU A 126 -14.27 6.66 10.46
N VAL A 127 -15.33 6.90 9.71
CA VAL A 127 -15.55 8.18 9.01
C VAL A 127 -16.99 8.59 9.13
N HIS A 128 -17.23 9.75 9.72
CA HIS A 128 -18.55 10.27 10.06
C HIS A 128 -19.35 9.25 10.90
N ASP A 129 -20.40 8.68 10.31
CA ASP A 129 -21.33 7.76 10.94
C ASP A 129 -21.15 6.30 10.47
N VAL A 130 -20.10 6.01 9.71
CA VAL A 130 -19.83 4.67 9.20
C VAL A 130 -18.49 4.12 9.66
N VAL A 131 -18.45 2.82 9.82
CA VAL A 131 -17.25 2.02 10.09
C VAL A 131 -16.95 1.18 8.85
N ILE A 132 -15.75 1.33 8.31
CA ILE A 132 -15.28 0.67 7.10
C ILE A 132 -14.24 -0.36 7.50
N ASP A 133 -14.51 -1.64 7.30
CA ASP A 133 -13.50 -2.69 7.40
C ASP A 133 -12.89 -2.92 6.01
N THR A 134 -11.65 -2.46 5.84
CA THR A 134 -10.95 -2.56 4.55
C THR A 134 -10.49 -3.98 4.24
N ALA A 135 -10.35 -4.84 5.27
CA ALA A 135 -9.91 -6.23 5.10
C ALA A 135 -11.06 -7.11 4.59
N SER A 136 -12.24 -7.00 5.20
CA SER A 136 -13.45 -7.73 4.78
C SER A 136 -14.25 -7.01 3.69
N ARG A 137 -13.86 -5.76 3.34
CA ARG A 137 -14.60 -4.88 2.42
C ARG A 137 -16.05 -4.62 2.84
N CYS A 138 -16.25 -4.55 4.14
CA CYS A 138 -17.56 -4.34 4.76
C CYS A 138 -17.71 -2.90 5.26
N VAL A 139 -18.89 -2.32 5.09
CA VAL A 139 -19.25 -0.99 5.60
C VAL A 139 -20.45 -1.11 6.50
N LYS A 140 -20.37 -0.53 7.70
CA LYS A 140 -21.46 -0.57 8.68
C LYS A 140 -21.81 0.82 9.18
N ARG A 141 -23.10 1.03 9.45
CA ARG A 141 -23.60 2.16 10.23
C ARG A 141 -24.25 1.60 11.50
N GLY A 142 -23.58 1.81 12.64
CA GLY A 142 -23.97 1.11 13.86
C GLY A 142 -23.88 -0.41 13.66
N ASN A 143 -25.01 -1.10 13.81
CA ASN A 143 -25.12 -2.55 13.61
C ASN A 143 -25.59 -2.96 12.21
N GLU A 144 -25.96 -2.02 11.36
CA GLU A 144 -26.48 -2.30 10.02
C GLU A 144 -25.37 -2.29 8.97
N GLU A 145 -25.32 -3.33 8.14
CA GLU A 145 -24.39 -3.42 7.02
C GLU A 145 -24.92 -2.65 5.81
N ILE A 146 -24.07 -1.81 5.22
CA ILE A 146 -24.37 -1.06 4.00
C ILE A 146 -23.78 -1.83 2.82
N LEU A 147 -24.63 -2.43 2.00
CA LEU A 147 -24.20 -3.23 0.85
C LEU A 147 -23.70 -2.33 -0.29
N LEU A 148 -22.40 -2.34 -0.49
CA LEU A 148 -21.72 -1.68 -1.60
C LEU A 148 -21.27 -2.71 -2.64
N THR A 149 -21.33 -2.34 -3.91
CA THR A 149 -20.61 -3.10 -4.97
C THR A 149 -19.11 -2.90 -4.83
N MET A 150 -18.30 -3.74 -5.46
CA MET A 150 -16.84 -3.62 -5.41
C MET A 150 -16.38 -2.21 -5.84
N LYS A 151 -16.94 -1.67 -6.91
CA LYS A 151 -16.59 -0.33 -7.42
C LYS A 151 -17.07 0.81 -6.52
N GLU A 152 -18.22 0.68 -5.89
CA GLU A 152 -18.68 1.64 -4.87
C GLU A 152 -17.79 1.62 -3.64
N PHE A 153 -17.31 0.45 -3.21
CA PHE A 153 -16.38 0.33 -2.10
C PHE A 153 -15.01 0.94 -2.43
N ASP A 154 -14.46 0.66 -3.63
CA ASP A 154 -13.20 1.26 -4.08
C ASP A 154 -13.29 2.78 -4.18
N LEU A 155 -14.43 3.29 -4.67
CA LEU A 155 -14.73 4.72 -4.73
C LEU A 155 -14.82 5.34 -3.33
N LEU A 156 -15.47 4.67 -2.38
CA LEU A 156 -15.53 5.11 -0.98
C LEU A 156 -14.12 5.21 -0.39
N LEU A 157 -13.28 4.19 -0.57
CA LEU A 157 -11.91 4.20 -0.07
C LEU A 157 -11.08 5.33 -0.70
N LEU A 158 -11.26 5.60 -1.99
CA LEU A 158 -10.58 6.70 -2.66
C LEU A 158 -10.92 8.03 -2.00
N PHE A 159 -12.18 8.31 -1.72
CA PHE A 159 -12.59 9.55 -1.06
C PHE A 159 -12.12 9.64 0.40
N VAL A 160 -12.23 8.56 1.15
CA VAL A 160 -11.80 8.50 2.55
C VAL A 160 -10.29 8.68 2.71
N ARG A 161 -9.50 8.24 1.74
CA ARG A 161 -8.04 8.43 1.72
C ARG A 161 -7.62 9.84 1.28
N ASN A 162 -8.53 10.59 0.67
CA ASN A 162 -8.27 11.95 0.15
C ASN A 162 -9.26 12.98 0.74
N PRO A 163 -9.32 13.14 2.07
CA PRO A 163 -10.26 14.06 2.70
C PRO A 163 -9.94 15.51 2.33
N ASN A 164 -10.96 16.30 2.03
CA ASN A 164 -10.85 17.71 1.67
C ASN A 164 -10.02 18.00 0.39
N ILE A 165 -9.80 16.98 -0.45
CA ILE A 165 -9.13 17.12 -1.74
C ILE A 165 -10.17 17.00 -2.86
N ALA A 166 -10.18 17.98 -3.76
CA ALA A 166 -10.97 17.91 -4.98
C ALA A 166 -10.29 16.96 -5.98
N LEU A 167 -10.95 15.86 -6.31
CA LEU A 167 -10.48 14.87 -7.26
C LEU A 167 -11.15 15.11 -8.62
N TYR A 168 -10.37 15.12 -9.69
CA TYR A 168 -10.88 15.17 -11.07
C TYR A 168 -11.50 13.81 -11.46
N ARG A 169 -12.50 13.84 -12.36
CA ARG A 169 -13.20 12.62 -12.84
C ARG A 169 -12.26 11.60 -13.47
N GLU A 170 -11.26 12.06 -14.21
CA GLU A 170 -10.20 11.24 -14.79
C GLU A 170 -9.45 10.47 -13.71
N VAL A 171 -8.97 11.17 -12.68
CA VAL A 171 -8.26 10.58 -11.55
C VAL A 171 -9.12 9.56 -10.80
N ILE A 172 -10.40 9.86 -10.59
CA ILE A 172 -11.34 8.92 -9.96
C ILE A 172 -11.52 7.68 -10.83
N TYR A 173 -11.71 7.86 -12.15
CA TYR A 173 -11.94 6.76 -13.08
C TYR A 173 -10.72 5.84 -13.17
N GLU A 174 -9.53 6.41 -13.38
CA GLU A 174 -8.27 5.65 -13.47
C GLU A 174 -8.00 4.84 -12.21
N ASN A 175 -8.22 5.41 -11.02
CA ASN A 175 -7.97 4.71 -9.75
C ASN A 175 -9.00 3.60 -9.45
N VAL A 176 -10.26 3.78 -9.86
CA VAL A 176 -11.34 2.84 -9.50
C VAL A 176 -11.59 1.81 -10.59
N TRP A 177 -11.58 2.19 -11.87
CA TRP A 177 -11.88 1.28 -12.98
C TRP A 177 -10.65 0.83 -13.76
N GLY A 178 -9.59 1.63 -13.75
CA GLY A 178 -8.42 1.44 -14.63
C GLY A 178 -8.71 1.86 -16.08
N GLY A 179 -7.63 2.06 -16.86
CA GLY A 179 -7.74 2.46 -18.26
C GLY A 179 -8.02 3.95 -18.47
N GLU A 180 -8.19 4.35 -19.73
CA GLU A 180 -8.41 5.73 -20.12
C GLU A 180 -9.84 6.20 -19.82
N TYR A 181 -9.96 7.40 -19.27
CA TYR A 181 -11.24 8.06 -19.04
C TYR A 181 -11.77 8.67 -20.33
N LEU A 182 -12.99 8.33 -20.70
CA LEU A 182 -13.70 8.97 -21.79
C LEU A 182 -14.55 10.13 -21.23
N GLU A 183 -14.29 11.35 -21.67
CA GLU A 183 -14.97 12.57 -21.20
C GLU A 183 -16.52 12.50 -21.24
N GLN A 184 -17.07 11.74 -22.18
CA GLN A 184 -18.50 11.56 -22.32
C GLN A 184 -19.07 10.51 -21.32
N SER A 185 -18.22 9.83 -20.55
CA SER A 185 -18.64 8.78 -19.61
C SER A 185 -19.27 9.39 -18.36
N ARG A 186 -20.50 8.99 -18.08
CA ARG A 186 -21.18 9.32 -16.82
C ARG A 186 -20.94 8.29 -15.71
N THR A 187 -20.01 7.36 -15.91
CA THR A 187 -19.75 6.24 -15.00
C THR A 187 -19.40 6.73 -13.59
N VAL A 188 -18.50 7.69 -13.49
CA VAL A 188 -18.09 8.29 -12.20
C VAL A 188 -19.28 8.93 -11.49
N ASP A 189 -19.99 9.83 -12.19
CA ASP A 189 -21.11 10.58 -11.60
C ASP A 189 -22.23 9.66 -11.10
N LEU A 190 -22.56 8.61 -11.88
CA LEU A 190 -23.59 7.63 -11.47
C LEU A 190 -23.16 6.83 -10.23
N HIS A 191 -21.91 6.40 -10.15
CA HIS A 191 -21.43 5.67 -8.97
C HIS A 191 -21.30 6.57 -7.74
N VAL A 192 -20.85 7.80 -7.90
CA VAL A 192 -20.84 8.80 -6.82
C VAL A 192 -22.25 9.05 -6.30
N GLN A 193 -23.22 9.23 -7.19
CA GLN A 193 -24.62 9.42 -6.80
C GLN A 193 -25.18 8.22 -6.03
N ARG A 194 -24.93 7.00 -6.51
CA ARG A 194 -25.35 5.77 -5.83
C ARG A 194 -24.69 5.62 -4.47
N LEU A 195 -23.39 5.86 -4.39
CA LEU A 195 -22.62 5.82 -3.15
C LEU A 195 -23.18 6.81 -2.12
N LYS A 196 -23.38 8.08 -2.51
CA LYS A 196 -23.97 9.11 -1.65
C LYS A 196 -25.31 8.67 -1.09
N LYS A 197 -26.20 8.13 -1.94
CA LYS A 197 -27.52 7.65 -1.55
C LYS A 197 -27.44 6.50 -0.55
N LYS A 198 -26.58 5.52 -0.77
CA LYS A 198 -26.39 4.36 0.14
C LYS A 198 -25.80 4.77 1.48
N LEU A 199 -24.85 5.69 1.46
CA LEU A 199 -24.21 6.21 2.66
C LEU A 199 -24.99 7.34 3.34
N LEU A 200 -26.09 7.83 2.78
CA LEU A 200 -26.79 9.03 3.24
C LEU A 200 -25.85 10.25 3.38
N TRP A 201 -24.86 10.37 2.49
CA TRP A 201 -23.81 11.37 2.50
C TRP A 201 -24.02 12.45 1.43
N GLU A 202 -25.23 12.97 1.31
CA GLU A 202 -25.56 13.99 0.31
C GLU A 202 -24.73 15.27 0.48
N ASP A 203 -24.40 15.61 1.72
CA ASP A 203 -23.63 16.78 2.14
C ASP A 203 -22.13 16.51 2.37
N LYS A 204 -21.70 15.24 2.39
CA LYS A 204 -20.30 14.87 2.68
C LYS A 204 -19.43 14.78 1.42
N ILE A 205 -20.03 14.34 0.32
CA ILE A 205 -19.35 14.26 -0.98
C ILE A 205 -19.98 15.32 -1.88
N VAL A 206 -19.26 16.40 -2.12
CA VAL A 206 -19.77 17.54 -2.90
C VAL A 206 -19.02 17.70 -4.22
N ALA A 207 -19.73 18.11 -5.26
CA ALA A 207 -19.11 18.49 -6.52
C ALA A 207 -18.55 19.91 -6.40
N VAL A 208 -17.29 20.07 -6.80
CA VAL A 208 -16.64 21.38 -6.87
C VAL A 208 -16.66 21.84 -8.33
N TYR A 209 -17.36 22.91 -8.60
CA TYR A 209 -17.37 23.56 -9.92
C TYR A 209 -16.36 24.71 -9.92
N LYS A 210 -15.52 24.76 -10.94
CA LYS A 210 -14.67 25.91 -11.22
C LYS A 210 -15.31 26.77 -12.29
#